data_f996d1c97fb19165579ec877fe81aecf
#
_entry.id   f996d1c97fb19165579ec877fe81aecf
#
_cell.length_a   1.000
_cell.length_b   1.000
_cell.length_c   1.000
_cell.angle_alpha   90.00
_cell.angle_beta   90.00
_cell.angle_gamma   90.00
#
_symmetry.space_group_name_H-M   'P 1'
#
loop_
_entity.id
_entity.type
_entity.pdbx_description
1 polymer ?
#
loop_
_entity_poly.entity_id
_entity_poly.type
_entity_poly.pdbx_seq_one_letter_code
_entity_poly.pdbx_strand_id
1 'polypeptide(L)'
;MSYSVDVNILLYASDTSSPKHAEAIRFLKQRPSDPDLFCIAWPTLIAFLRIATHSRIFAQPLSPDDALGNVESLLGLPRVRTLSEGEGFLKIYREVTARFPVRGNLVPDAHLAALLLQHGVRRLYTVDRDFRKFDFLEVADPFE
;
A
#
# COMPACT_ATOMS: atom_id res chain seq x y z
N MET A 1 0.48 -1.54 17.97
CA MET A 1 0.87 -2.28 16.74
C MET A 1 0.64 -1.41 15.53
N SER A 2 1.11 -1.82 14.37
CA SER A 2 0.95 -1.07 13.14
C SER A 2 0.74 -1.99 11.95
N TYR A 3 0.18 -1.46 10.90
CA TYR A 3 -0.06 -2.20 9.67
C TYR A 3 -0.02 -1.23 8.48
N SER A 4 0.07 -1.78 7.29
CA SER A 4 0.05 -1.01 6.06
C SER A 4 -0.83 -1.69 5.02
N VAL A 5 -1.04 -1.02 3.90
CA VAL A 5 -1.78 -1.56 2.76
C VAL A 5 -0.93 -1.43 1.50
N ASP A 6 -1.14 -2.36 0.59
CA ASP A 6 -0.63 -2.26 -0.77
C ASP A 6 -1.57 -1.38 -1.61
N VAL A 7 -1.07 -0.88 -2.72
CA VAL A 7 -1.82 0.04 -3.59
C VAL A 7 -3.11 -0.58 -4.13
N ASN A 8 -3.15 -1.90 -4.33
CA ASN A 8 -4.35 -2.55 -4.88
C ASN A 8 -5.59 -2.32 -4.02
N ILE A 9 -5.45 -2.28 -2.69
CA ILE A 9 -6.58 -2.01 -1.79
C ILE A 9 -7.13 -0.61 -2.04
N LEU A 10 -6.26 0.37 -2.20
CA LEU A 10 -6.66 1.75 -2.47
C LEU A 10 -7.30 1.89 -3.85
N LEU A 11 -6.77 1.17 -4.83
CA LEU A 11 -7.32 1.19 -6.20
C LEU A 11 -8.72 0.61 -6.24
N TYR A 12 -8.96 -0.53 -5.59
CA TYR A 12 -10.31 -1.11 -5.53
C TYR A 12 -11.30 -0.16 -4.85
N ALA A 13 -10.88 0.55 -3.83
CA ALA A 13 -11.73 1.49 -3.12
C ALA A 13 -12.14 2.69 -3.98
N SER A 14 -11.36 3.01 -5.02
CA SER A 14 -11.62 4.12 -5.93
C SER A 14 -12.19 3.69 -7.28
N ASP A 15 -12.29 2.38 -7.54
CA ASP A 15 -12.77 1.83 -8.80
C ASP A 15 -14.15 1.22 -8.62
N THR A 16 -15.19 2.00 -8.97
CA THR A 16 -16.59 1.57 -8.82
C THR A 16 -16.95 0.38 -9.71
N SER A 17 -16.16 0.10 -10.74
CA SER A 17 -16.37 -1.06 -11.62
C SER A 17 -15.73 -2.34 -11.08
N SER A 18 -14.89 -2.26 -10.05
CA SER A 18 -14.22 -3.42 -9.51
C SER A 18 -15.19 -4.31 -8.70
N PRO A 19 -15.13 -5.64 -8.89
CA PRO A 19 -15.93 -6.55 -8.05
C PRO A 19 -15.54 -6.50 -6.57
N LYS A 20 -14.37 -5.95 -6.24
CA LYS A 20 -13.88 -5.80 -4.86
C LYS A 20 -14.12 -4.42 -4.28
N HIS A 21 -14.79 -3.53 -5.03
CA HIS A 21 -15.00 -2.15 -4.59
C HIS A 21 -15.70 -2.05 -3.24
N ALA A 22 -16.82 -2.73 -3.07
CA ALA A 22 -17.61 -2.66 -1.83
C ALA A 22 -16.81 -3.15 -0.62
N GLU A 23 -16.04 -4.22 -0.80
CA GLU A 23 -15.22 -4.78 0.28
C GLU A 23 -14.05 -3.84 0.63
N ALA A 24 -13.43 -3.22 -0.36
CA ALA A 24 -12.34 -2.25 -0.14
C ALA A 24 -12.86 -1.00 0.58
N ILE A 25 -14.03 -0.49 0.20
CA ILE A 25 -14.67 0.64 0.89
C ILE A 25 -14.96 0.26 2.34
N ARG A 26 -15.48 -0.94 2.59
CA ARG A 26 -15.76 -1.41 3.95
C ARG A 26 -14.48 -1.48 4.77
N PHE A 27 -13.41 -2.00 4.19
CA PHE A 27 -12.11 -2.06 4.86
C PHE A 27 -11.65 -0.66 5.28
N LEU A 28 -11.70 0.31 4.37
CA LEU A 28 -11.27 1.68 4.70
C LEU A 28 -12.17 2.34 5.75
N LYS A 29 -13.47 2.08 5.71
CA LYS A 29 -14.41 2.61 6.71
C LYS A 29 -14.18 2.06 8.12
N GLN A 30 -13.55 0.90 8.23
CA GLN A 30 -13.21 0.29 9.51
C GLN A 30 -11.92 0.85 10.12
N ARG A 31 -11.11 1.60 9.34
CA ARG A 31 -9.82 2.10 9.82
C ARG A 31 -9.95 2.99 11.06
N PRO A 32 -10.92 3.93 11.15
CA PRO A 32 -11.05 4.74 12.35
C PRO A 32 -11.35 3.96 13.63
N SER A 33 -11.93 2.77 13.51
CA SER A 33 -12.24 1.90 14.67
C SER A 33 -11.08 1.02 15.08
N ASP A 34 -10.07 0.87 14.24
CA ASP A 34 -8.90 0.05 14.53
C ASP A 34 -7.96 0.83 15.45
N PRO A 35 -7.54 0.27 16.61
CA PRO A 35 -6.66 0.97 17.54
C PRO A 35 -5.21 1.07 17.07
N ASP A 36 -4.82 0.28 16.06
CA ASP A 36 -3.45 0.24 15.59
C ASP A 36 -3.15 1.38 14.61
N LEU A 37 -1.85 1.70 14.44
CA LEU A 37 -1.41 2.71 13.50
C LEU A 37 -1.55 2.21 12.07
N PHE A 38 -2.20 3.03 11.24
CA PHE A 38 -2.31 2.78 9.81
C PHE A 38 -1.16 3.52 9.11
N CYS A 39 -0.15 2.79 8.68
CA CYS A 39 1.04 3.34 8.05
C CYS A 39 0.94 3.20 6.54
N ILE A 40 1.12 4.29 5.82
CA ILE A 40 1.02 4.29 4.36
C ILE A 40 2.31 4.85 3.78
N ALA A 41 2.97 4.05 2.94
CA ALA A 41 4.21 4.45 2.32
C ALA A 41 3.98 5.45 1.19
N TRP A 42 4.83 6.45 1.08
CA TRP A 42 4.74 7.42 -0.01
C TRP A 42 4.79 6.77 -1.40
N PRO A 43 5.63 5.77 -1.66
CA PRO A 43 5.56 5.08 -2.96
C PRO A 43 4.18 4.50 -3.27
N THR A 44 3.46 4.00 -2.26
CA THR A 44 2.10 3.50 -2.42
C THR A 44 1.14 4.61 -2.83
N LEU A 45 1.24 5.77 -2.19
CA LEU A 45 0.39 6.93 -2.52
C LEU A 45 0.68 7.45 -3.92
N ILE A 46 1.95 7.55 -4.30
CA ILE A 46 2.34 8.00 -5.64
C ILE A 46 1.90 6.98 -6.70
N ALA A 47 2.03 5.69 -6.43
CA ALA A 47 1.54 4.65 -7.34
C ALA A 47 0.02 4.74 -7.52
N PHE A 48 -0.71 5.02 -6.43
CA PHE A 48 -2.16 5.25 -6.51
C PHE A 48 -2.48 6.42 -7.46
N LEU A 49 -1.83 7.56 -7.28
CA LEU A 49 -2.05 8.74 -8.13
C LEU A 49 -1.76 8.41 -9.60
N ARG A 50 -0.68 7.68 -9.87
CA ARG A 50 -0.30 7.32 -11.23
C ARG A 50 -1.31 6.38 -11.89
N ILE A 51 -1.71 5.34 -11.17
CA ILE A 51 -2.56 4.27 -11.74
C ILE A 51 -4.02 4.73 -11.82
N ALA A 52 -4.54 5.37 -10.78
CA ALA A 52 -5.96 5.77 -10.73
C ALA A 52 -6.30 6.83 -11.78
N THR A 53 -5.34 7.61 -12.23
CA THR A 53 -5.53 8.64 -13.26
C THR A 53 -5.17 8.17 -14.66
N HIS A 54 -4.72 6.91 -14.83
CA HIS A 54 -4.23 6.41 -16.09
C HIS A 54 -5.35 5.76 -16.90
N SER A 55 -5.68 6.35 -18.06
CA SER A 55 -6.81 5.91 -18.89
C SER A 55 -6.68 4.50 -19.46
N ARG A 56 -5.46 3.98 -19.56
CA ARG A 56 -5.21 2.63 -20.08
C ARG A 56 -5.26 1.54 -19.02
N ILE A 57 -5.18 1.93 -17.76
CA ILE A 57 -5.13 0.97 -16.63
C ILE A 57 -6.47 0.98 -15.88
N PHE A 58 -6.96 2.18 -15.57
CA PHE A 58 -8.22 2.35 -14.83
C PHE A 58 -9.37 2.51 -15.83
N ALA A 59 -10.43 1.68 -15.68
CA ALA A 59 -11.57 1.69 -16.61
C ALA A 59 -12.27 3.06 -16.63
N GLN A 60 -12.39 3.67 -15.45
CA GLN A 60 -12.95 5.02 -15.29
C GLN A 60 -11.92 5.86 -14.52
N PRO A 61 -10.92 6.42 -15.22
CA PRO A 61 -9.84 7.12 -14.53
C PRO A 61 -10.36 8.34 -13.77
N LEU A 62 -9.77 8.54 -12.60
CA LEU A 62 -10.05 9.72 -11.79
C LEU A 62 -9.38 10.94 -12.42
N SER A 63 -9.98 12.12 -12.23
CA SER A 63 -9.27 13.37 -12.49
C SER A 63 -8.10 13.50 -11.50
N PRO A 64 -7.05 14.27 -11.83
CA PRO A 64 -5.98 14.53 -10.87
C PRO A 64 -6.50 15.10 -9.54
N ASP A 65 -7.46 16.00 -9.57
CA ASP A 65 -8.02 16.60 -8.36
C ASP A 65 -8.77 15.55 -7.51
N ASP A 66 -9.55 14.69 -8.15
CA ASP A 66 -10.28 13.65 -7.42
C ASP A 66 -9.31 12.64 -6.79
N ALA A 67 -8.26 12.26 -7.52
CA ALA A 67 -7.25 11.34 -6.98
C ALA A 67 -6.53 11.96 -5.77
N LEU A 68 -6.14 13.24 -5.87
CA LEU A 68 -5.54 13.95 -4.74
C LEU A 68 -6.52 14.08 -3.57
N GLY A 69 -7.79 14.36 -3.84
CA GLY A 69 -8.82 14.41 -2.81
C GLY A 69 -8.96 13.09 -2.06
N ASN A 70 -8.87 11.97 -2.76
CA ASN A 70 -8.91 10.65 -2.13
C ASN A 70 -7.70 10.43 -1.22
N VAL A 71 -6.51 10.84 -1.65
CA VAL A 71 -5.29 10.77 -0.82
C VAL A 71 -5.44 11.65 0.43
N GLU A 72 -5.93 12.88 0.26
CA GLU A 72 -6.13 13.79 1.38
C GLU A 72 -7.12 13.22 2.41
N SER A 73 -8.22 12.63 1.94
CA SER A 73 -9.21 12.00 2.80
C SER A 73 -8.61 10.83 3.58
N LEU A 74 -7.79 10.03 2.92
CA LEU A 74 -7.11 8.90 3.54
C LEU A 74 -6.14 9.36 4.64
N LEU A 75 -5.34 10.39 4.34
CA LEU A 75 -4.37 10.92 5.29
C LEU A 75 -5.04 11.67 6.45
N GLY A 76 -6.28 12.09 6.27
CA GLY A 76 -7.07 12.73 7.32
C GLY A 76 -7.70 11.77 8.33
N LEU A 77 -7.63 10.46 8.09
CA LEU A 77 -8.18 9.48 9.03
C LEU A 77 -7.35 9.47 10.33
N PRO A 78 -7.99 9.14 11.48
CA PRO A 78 -7.25 9.04 12.73
C PRO A 78 -6.22 7.91 12.67
N ARG A 79 -5.10 8.12 13.36
CA ARG A 79 -4.00 7.15 13.48
C ARG A 79 -3.37 6.74 12.17
N VAL A 80 -3.33 7.66 11.18
CA VAL A 80 -2.61 7.47 9.92
C VAL A 80 -1.24 8.11 10.02
N ARG A 81 -0.23 7.40 9.54
CA ARG A 81 1.14 7.88 9.46
C ARG A 81 1.72 7.54 8.09
N THR A 82 2.37 8.50 7.46
CA THR A 82 3.08 8.26 6.20
C THR A 82 4.51 7.78 6.47
N LEU A 83 5.02 6.93 5.58
CA LEU A 83 6.37 6.39 5.67
C LEU A 83 7.20 6.79 4.46
N SER A 84 8.43 7.23 4.72
CA SER A 84 9.42 7.51 3.70
C SER A 84 10.75 6.90 4.10
N GLU A 85 11.70 6.87 3.16
CA GLU A 85 13.02 6.33 3.41
C GLU A 85 13.73 7.12 4.51
N GLY A 86 14.21 6.40 5.50
CA GLY A 86 15.06 6.96 6.55
C GLY A 86 16.53 6.75 6.23
N GLU A 87 17.37 7.23 7.14
CA GLU A 87 18.81 7.05 7.04
C GLU A 87 19.15 5.56 7.01
N GLY A 88 20.09 5.16 6.16
CA GLY A 88 20.52 3.77 6.02
C GLY A 88 19.56 2.88 5.23
N PHE A 89 18.62 3.46 4.49
CA PHE A 89 17.61 2.70 3.75
C PHE A 89 18.23 1.72 2.75
N LEU A 90 19.29 2.11 2.03
CA LEU A 90 19.89 1.23 1.02
C LEU A 90 20.41 -0.07 1.65
N LYS A 91 20.95 0.00 2.86
CA LYS A 91 21.41 -1.19 3.57
C LYS A 91 20.23 -2.13 3.86
N ILE A 92 19.11 -1.58 4.29
CA ILE A 92 17.90 -2.37 4.56
C ILE A 92 17.36 -2.98 3.28
N TYR A 93 17.32 -2.22 2.20
CA TYR A 93 16.89 -2.73 0.89
C TYR A 93 17.78 -3.89 0.45
N ARG A 94 19.09 -3.79 0.64
CA ARG A 94 20.03 -4.88 0.32
C ARG A 94 19.74 -6.13 1.15
N GLU A 95 19.44 -5.99 2.42
CA GLU A 95 19.09 -7.12 3.29
C GLU A 95 17.79 -7.79 2.82
N VAL A 96 16.77 -7.00 2.48
CA VAL A 96 15.46 -7.50 2.02
C VAL A 96 15.61 -8.28 0.71
N THR A 97 16.50 -7.86 -0.17
CA THR A 97 16.66 -8.44 -1.51
C THR A 97 17.77 -9.48 -1.60
N ALA A 98 18.37 -9.89 -0.47
CA ALA A 98 19.53 -10.77 -0.47
C ALA A 98 19.19 -12.22 -0.82
N ARG A 99 17.97 -12.68 -0.59
CA ARG A 99 17.61 -14.10 -0.70
C ARG A 99 17.19 -14.55 -2.09
N PHE A 100 16.81 -13.61 -2.95
CA PHE A 100 16.35 -13.95 -4.30
C PHE A 100 16.56 -12.74 -5.22
N PRO A 101 16.72 -12.97 -6.54
CA PRO A 101 16.92 -11.86 -7.45
C PRO A 101 15.69 -10.94 -7.49
N VAL A 102 15.91 -9.64 -7.30
CA VAL A 102 14.87 -8.63 -7.37
C VAL A 102 15.15 -7.72 -8.56
N ARG A 103 14.29 -7.82 -9.57
CA ARG A 103 14.42 -7.02 -10.80
C ARG A 103 13.04 -6.67 -11.35
N GLY A 104 12.97 -5.63 -12.18
CA GLY A 104 11.75 -5.24 -12.85
C GLY A 104 10.60 -4.93 -11.90
N ASN A 105 9.47 -5.57 -12.13
CA ASN A 105 8.25 -5.30 -11.35
C ASN A 105 8.31 -5.76 -9.91
N LEU A 106 9.30 -6.55 -9.53
CA LEU A 106 9.50 -6.93 -8.13
C LEU A 106 10.19 -5.82 -7.33
N VAL A 107 10.83 -4.85 -8.00
CA VAL A 107 11.51 -3.74 -7.32
C VAL A 107 10.53 -2.87 -6.51
N PRO A 108 9.38 -2.45 -7.03
CA PRO A 108 8.41 -1.73 -6.21
C PRO A 108 7.94 -2.51 -4.98
N ASP A 109 7.75 -3.81 -5.11
CA ASP A 109 7.36 -4.65 -3.97
C ASP A 109 8.46 -4.71 -2.92
N ALA A 110 9.70 -4.89 -3.35
CA ALA A 110 10.87 -4.88 -2.45
C ALA A 110 11.05 -3.50 -1.80
N HIS A 111 10.78 -2.42 -2.52
CA HIS A 111 10.82 -1.07 -1.99
C HIS A 111 9.82 -0.91 -0.83
N LEU A 112 8.58 -1.33 -1.05
CA LEU A 112 7.57 -1.27 0.01
C LEU A 112 7.97 -2.15 1.19
N ALA A 113 8.39 -3.38 0.94
CA ALA A 113 8.82 -4.30 2.01
C ALA A 113 9.96 -3.71 2.83
N ALA A 114 10.94 -3.09 2.18
CA ALA A 114 12.08 -2.48 2.86
C ALA A 114 11.66 -1.27 3.71
N LEU A 115 10.74 -0.43 3.20
CA LEU A 115 10.17 0.67 3.99
C LEU A 115 9.46 0.14 5.23
N LEU A 116 8.65 -0.89 5.10
CA LEU A 116 7.94 -1.48 6.22
C LEU A 116 8.93 -2.04 7.26
N LEU A 117 9.98 -2.73 6.80
CA LEU A 117 11.01 -3.24 7.72
C LEU A 117 11.72 -2.09 8.44
N GLN A 118 12.10 -1.04 7.72
CA GLN A 118 12.78 0.10 8.33
C GLN A 118 11.96 0.76 9.44
N HIS A 119 10.66 0.82 9.27
CA HIS A 119 9.75 1.45 10.24
C HIS A 119 9.11 0.48 11.23
N GLY A 120 9.52 -0.79 11.21
CA GLY A 120 9.01 -1.78 12.16
C GLY A 120 7.57 -2.20 11.91
N VAL A 121 7.05 -2.01 10.71
CA VAL A 121 5.70 -2.43 10.33
C VAL A 121 5.75 -3.84 9.76
N ARG A 122 5.08 -4.79 10.41
CA ARG A 122 5.17 -6.21 10.04
C ARG A 122 3.95 -6.73 9.29
N ARG A 123 2.79 -6.07 9.43
CA ARG A 123 1.56 -6.52 8.77
C ARG A 123 1.28 -5.70 7.53
N LEU A 124 1.04 -6.38 6.41
CA LEU A 124 0.67 -5.77 5.15
C LEU A 124 -0.62 -6.41 4.63
N TYR A 125 -1.62 -5.57 4.41
CA TYR A 125 -2.85 -6.00 3.74
C TYR A 125 -2.68 -5.85 2.23
N THR A 126 -2.77 -6.95 1.51
CA THR A 126 -2.65 -7.00 0.06
C THR A 126 -3.34 -8.25 -0.48
N VAL A 127 -3.79 -8.20 -1.72
CA VAL A 127 -4.27 -9.39 -2.43
C VAL A 127 -3.14 -10.08 -3.21
N ASP A 128 -1.96 -9.47 -3.26
CA ASP A 128 -0.81 -9.99 -4.00
C ASP A 128 0.01 -10.95 -3.13
N ARG A 129 -0.04 -12.23 -3.49
CA ARG A 129 0.68 -13.29 -2.76
C ARG A 129 2.19 -13.22 -2.93
N ASP A 130 2.71 -12.46 -3.89
CA ASP A 130 4.15 -12.31 -4.10
C ASP A 130 4.84 -11.67 -2.90
N PHE A 131 4.11 -10.88 -2.09
CA PHE A 131 4.67 -10.32 -0.86
C PHE A 131 5.05 -11.38 0.17
N ARG A 132 4.55 -12.59 0.07
CA ARG A 132 4.93 -13.69 0.96
C ARG A 132 6.40 -14.12 0.81
N LYS A 133 7.05 -13.69 -0.27
CA LYS A 133 8.49 -13.90 -0.44
C LYS A 133 9.32 -13.15 0.61
N PHE A 134 8.75 -12.08 1.17
CA PHE A 134 9.38 -11.31 2.23
C PHE A 134 8.93 -11.87 3.57
N ASP A 135 9.69 -12.81 4.10
CA ASP A 135 9.27 -13.66 5.22
C ASP A 135 9.10 -12.93 6.55
N PHE A 136 9.63 -11.72 6.69
CA PHE A 136 9.39 -10.89 7.87
C PHE A 136 7.99 -10.24 7.87
N LEU A 137 7.29 -10.22 6.72
CA LEU A 137 5.96 -9.64 6.61
C LEU A 137 4.88 -10.66 6.96
N GLU A 138 3.92 -10.22 7.76
CA GLU A 138 2.66 -10.89 7.96
C GLU A 138 1.69 -10.38 6.90
N VAL A 139 1.53 -11.16 5.83
CA VAL A 139 0.71 -10.78 4.68
C VAL A 139 -0.71 -11.30 4.90
N ALA A 140 -1.69 -10.40 4.78
CA ALA A 140 -3.09 -10.73 4.97
C ALA A 140 -3.94 -10.16 3.82
N ASP A 141 -4.85 -10.98 3.30
CA ASP A 141 -5.84 -10.54 2.33
C ASP A 141 -7.03 -9.98 3.11
N PRO A 142 -7.36 -8.68 2.96
CA PRO A 142 -8.44 -8.07 3.75
C PRO A 142 -9.83 -8.52 3.33
N PHE A 143 -9.93 -9.29 2.24
CA PHE A 143 -11.19 -9.76 1.67
C PHE A 143 -11.48 -11.24 1.95
N GLU A 144 -10.59 -11.88 2.68
CA GLU A 144 -10.79 -13.27 3.15
C GLU A 144 -11.25 -13.34 4.58
#